data_5b7a04eb8228d3ac37abcc8788403125
#
_entry.id   5b7a04eb8228d3ac37abcc8788403125
#
_cell.length_a   1.000
_cell.length_b   1.000
_cell.length_c   1.000
_cell.angle_alpha   90.00
_cell.angle_beta   90.00
_cell.angle_gamma   90.00
#
_symmetry.space_group_name_H-M   'P 1'
#
loop_
_entity.id
_entity.type
_entity.pdbx_description
1 polymer ?
#
loop_
_entity_poly.entity_id
_entity_poly.type
_entity_poly.pdbx_seq_one_letter_code
_entity_poly.pdbx_strand_id
1 'polypeptide(L)' 'MPKEDYLGDGVYVEYDGYGWWLRANDPQSEKAVYLEPSVFEALKLFVAKCKEEKQDYVQPGG' A
#
# COMPACT_ATOMS: atom_id res chain seq x y z
N MET A 1 6.87 17.17 8.27
CA MET A 1 7.96 16.24 7.95
C MET A 1 7.40 14.97 7.36
N PRO A 2 8.05 14.44 6.33
CA PRO A 2 7.58 13.17 5.75
C PRO A 2 7.74 12.05 6.76
N LYS A 3 6.84 11.11 6.69
CA LYS A 3 6.90 9.92 7.52
C LYS A 3 7.19 8.72 6.63
N GLU A 4 8.07 7.87 7.11
CA GLU A 4 8.42 6.65 6.40
C GLU A 4 8.17 5.46 7.30
N ASP A 5 7.79 4.36 6.70
CA ASP A 5 7.58 3.13 7.44
C ASP A 5 7.77 1.96 6.51
N TYR A 6 7.94 0.80 7.10
CA TYR A 6 8.10 -0.45 6.38
C TYR A 6 6.82 -1.26 6.56
N LEU A 7 6.20 -1.63 5.44
CA LEU A 7 4.93 -2.35 5.51
C LEU A 7 5.11 -3.86 5.56
N GLY A 8 6.25 -4.35 5.15
CA GLY A 8 6.50 -5.78 5.10
C GLY A 8 6.75 -6.25 3.68
N ASP A 9 7.38 -7.40 3.54
CA ASP A 9 7.63 -8.03 2.24
C ASP A 9 8.35 -7.10 1.26
N GLY A 10 9.21 -6.24 1.79
CA GLY A 10 10.00 -5.36 0.95
C GLY A 10 9.27 -4.10 0.51
N VAL A 11 8.12 -3.80 1.09
CA VAL A 11 7.36 -2.62 0.70
C VAL A 11 7.58 -1.50 1.71
N TYR A 12 8.02 -0.36 1.21
CA TYR A 12 8.24 0.84 2.02
C TYR A 12 7.23 1.90 1.62
N VAL A 13 6.78 2.68 2.59
CA VAL A 13 5.82 3.75 2.35
C VAL A 13 6.38 5.05 2.90
N GLU A 14 6.10 6.13 2.19
CA GLU A 14 6.50 7.47 2.63
C GLU A 14 5.32 8.41 2.41
N TYR A 15 4.99 9.18 3.43
CA TYR A 15 3.93 10.18 3.35
C TYR A 15 4.57 11.56 3.20
N ASP A 16 4.19 12.27 2.15
CA ASP A 16 4.80 13.58 1.87
C ASP A 16 3.94 14.76 2.32
N GLY A 17 2.89 14.48 3.08
CA GLY A 17 1.98 15.52 3.54
C GLY A 17 0.71 15.60 2.74
N TYR A 18 0.66 14.93 1.61
CA TYR A 18 -0.52 14.90 0.75
C TYR A 18 -0.85 13.48 0.30
N GLY A 19 0.12 12.76 -0.22
CA GLY A 19 -0.10 11.41 -0.73
C GLY A 19 0.99 10.48 -0.24
N TRP A 20 0.98 9.27 -0.76
CA TRP A 20 1.86 8.21 -0.28
C TRP A 20 2.69 7.64 -1.41
N TRP A 21 3.97 7.45 -1.15
CA TRP A 21 4.89 6.80 -2.07
C TRP A 21 5.12 5.38 -1.62
N LEU A 22 4.96 4.44 -2.51
CA LEU A 22 5.26 3.04 -2.22
C LEU A 22 6.49 2.64 -3.01
N ARG A 23 7.48 2.08 -2.31
CA ARG A 23 8.72 1.62 -2.92
C ARG A 23 8.95 0.18 -2.57
N ALA A 24 9.54 -0.55 -3.50
CA ALA A 24 9.78 -1.98 -3.32
C ALA A 24 11.26 -2.23 -3.10
N ASN A 25 11.57 -3.01 -2.06
CA ASN A 25 12.90 -3.55 -1.77
C ASN A 25 13.94 -2.53 -1.33
N ASP A 26 13.66 -1.25 -1.48
CA ASP A 26 14.65 -0.22 -1.16
C ASP A 26 13.89 1.07 -0.87
N PRO A 27 14.04 1.64 0.33
CA PRO A 27 13.31 2.86 0.68
C PRO A 27 13.75 4.07 -0.16
N GLN A 28 14.84 3.94 -0.90
CA GLN A 28 15.30 5.03 -1.75
C GLN A 28 15.19 4.69 -3.22
N SER A 29 14.45 3.66 -3.55
CA SER A 29 14.27 3.26 -4.93
C SER A 29 13.66 4.41 -5.74
N GLU A 30 14.19 4.61 -6.94
CA GLU A 30 13.63 5.61 -7.83
C GLU A 30 12.31 5.15 -8.43
N LYS A 31 12.08 3.85 -8.41
CA LYS A 31 10.82 3.30 -8.92
C LYS A 31 9.82 3.26 -7.79
N ALA A 32 8.88 4.17 -7.85
CA ALA A 32 7.89 4.30 -6.80
C ALA A 32 6.53 4.53 -7.41
N VAL A 33 5.51 4.10 -6.69
CA VAL A 33 4.13 4.36 -7.07
C VAL A 33 3.60 5.43 -6.13
N TYR A 34 3.05 6.48 -6.71
CA TYR A 34 2.49 7.56 -5.91
C TYR A 34 0.98 7.40 -5.82
N LEU A 35 0.46 7.39 -4.62
CA LEU A 35 -0.96 7.26 -4.37
C LEU A 35 -1.49 8.60 -3.86
N GLU A 36 -2.24 9.29 -4.72
CA GLU A 36 -2.97 10.47 -4.26
C GLU A 36 -4.11 10.01 -3.35
N PRO A 37 -4.66 10.91 -2.52
CA PRO A 37 -5.72 10.51 -1.60
C PRO A 37 -6.90 9.82 -2.29
N SER A 38 -7.32 10.28 -3.46
CA SER A 38 -8.44 9.64 -4.15
C SER A 38 -8.07 8.25 -4.64
N VAL A 39 -6.84 8.07 -5.09
CA VAL A 39 -6.38 6.76 -5.54
C VAL A 39 -6.24 5.82 -4.36
N PHE A 40 -5.76 6.34 -3.23
CA PHE A 40 -5.64 5.55 -2.04
C PHE A 40 -7.02 5.07 -1.55
N GLU A 41 -8.03 5.96 -1.62
CA GLU A 41 -9.37 5.56 -1.24
C GLU A 41 -9.91 4.46 -2.15
N ALA A 42 -9.59 4.54 -3.43
CA ALA A 42 -9.99 3.48 -4.36
C ALA A 42 -9.34 2.15 -3.98
N LEU A 43 -8.08 2.19 -3.57
CA LEU A 43 -7.40 0.98 -3.13
C LEU A 43 -8.06 0.42 -1.87
N LYS A 44 -8.42 1.29 -0.93
CA LYS A 44 -9.10 0.84 0.29
C LYS A 44 -10.41 0.15 -0.04
N LEU A 45 -11.17 0.70 -0.97
CA LEU A 45 -12.43 0.09 -1.38
C LEU A 45 -12.20 -1.27 -2.01
N PHE A 46 -11.17 -1.37 -2.83
CA PHE A 46 -10.84 -2.65 -3.45
C PHE A 46 -10.46 -3.68 -2.40
N VAL A 47 -9.66 -3.28 -1.43
CA VAL A 47 -9.25 -4.19 -0.36
C VAL A 47 -10.46 -4.67 0.43
N ALA A 48 -11.38 -3.77 0.75
CA ALA A 48 -12.58 -4.13 1.48
C ALA A 48 -13.41 -5.12 0.68
N LYS A 49 -13.51 -4.90 -0.63
CA LYS A 49 -14.27 -5.79 -1.49
C LYS A 49 -13.64 -7.19 -1.52
N CYS A 50 -12.32 -7.23 -1.61
CA CYS A 50 -11.63 -8.52 -1.60
C CYS A 50 -11.86 -9.27 -0.30
N LYS A 51 -11.88 -8.55 0.81
CA LYS A 51 -12.11 -9.19 2.10
C LYS A 51 -13.50 -9.76 2.21
N GLU A 52 -14.48 -9.08 1.64
CA GLU A 52 -15.84 -9.63 1.63
C GLU A 52 -15.91 -10.91 0.82
N GLU A 53 -15.28 -10.91 -0.35
CA GLU A 53 -15.30 -12.08 -1.21
C GLU A 53 -14.54 -13.24 -0.62
N LYS A 54 -13.62 -12.97 0.28
CA LYS A 54 -12.76 -14.00 0.86
C LYS A 54 -13.35 -14.66 2.08
N GLN A 55 -14.55 -14.34 2.45
CA GLN A 55 -15.13 -14.95 3.64
C GLN A 55 -15.19 -16.47 3.53
N ASP A 56 -15.36 -16.97 2.31
CA ASP A 56 -15.39 -18.40 2.07
C ASP A 56 -14.10 -18.92 1.45
N TYR A 57 -13.09 -18.11 1.40
CA TYR A 57 -11.85 -18.46 0.72
C TYR A 57 -10.69 -18.38 1.69
N VAL A 58 -9.96 -19.47 1.80
CA VAL A 58 -8.78 -19.51 2.66
C VAL A 58 -7.57 -19.10 1.83
N GLN A 59 -6.89 -18.07 2.27
CA GLN A 59 -5.74 -17.53 1.58
C GLN A 59 -4.54 -18.41 1.87
N PRO A 60 -4.05 -19.17 0.90
CA PRO A 60 -2.85 -19.98 1.15
C PRO A 60 -1.64 -19.08 1.29
N GLY A 61 -0.80 -19.42 2.23
CA GLY A 61 0.44 -18.72 2.41
C GLY A 61 0.28 -17.33 2.98
N GLY A 62 -0.90 -16.99 3.40
CA GLY A 62 -1.21 -15.79 4.16
C GLY A 62 -0.76 -14.48 3.68
#